data_41d3d780b4fe818be8ce93ddb596ffbf
#
_entry.id   41d3d780b4fe818be8ce93ddb596ffbf
#
_cell.length_a   1.000
_cell.length_b   1.000
_cell.length_c   1.000
_cell.angle_alpha   90.00
_cell.angle_beta   90.00
_cell.angle_gamma   90.00
#
_symmetry.space_group_name_H-M   'P 1'
#
loop_
_entity.id
_entity.type
_entity.pdbx_description
1 polymer ?
#
loop_
_entity_poly.entity_id
_entity_poly.type
_entity_poly.pdbx_seq_one_letter_code
_entity_poly.pdbx_strand_id
1 'polypeptide(L)'
;DVIGELAKECQKQGIKLHFYYSHLDWGREDYYPLGRTGWGTGRKIAEEGKKDHPATTLKRSYLDFMNTQLTELLTNYGPIGAIWFDGVWDQDAFSREEQPRIWNLYEQYALIHRLQPSCLIGNNHHLLPFEGEDIQIFEQDIPGQNEAGLSGQEISRLPLETCKTMNNSWGYNMKDKGYKSPDFLIQYLVRTAGKGANLLLNVGPRPDGTLPEEALERLKAIGAWLEVNGETIYGTDGGCIDSQEWGVTTQRGK
;
A
#
# COMPACT_ATOMS: atom_id res chain seq x y z
N ASP A 1 -23.77 -6.14 -1.39
CA ASP A 1 -22.35 -6.19 -1.76
C ASP A 1 -21.65 -5.01 -1.09
N VAL A 2 -20.75 -5.31 -0.15
CA VAL A 2 -20.04 -4.30 0.68
C VAL A 2 -19.20 -3.37 -0.19
N ILE A 3 -18.49 -3.89 -1.17
CA ILE A 3 -17.62 -3.08 -2.06
C ILE A 3 -18.48 -2.11 -2.89
N GLY A 4 -19.62 -2.57 -3.39
CA GLY A 4 -20.53 -1.72 -4.15
C GLY A 4 -21.13 -0.58 -3.34
N GLU A 5 -21.44 -0.82 -2.06
CA GLU A 5 -21.91 0.23 -1.14
C GLU A 5 -20.79 1.22 -0.82
N LEU A 6 -19.59 0.72 -0.52
CA LEU A 6 -18.41 1.56 -0.28
C LEU A 6 -18.10 2.44 -1.49
N ALA A 7 -18.10 1.88 -2.70
CA ALA A 7 -17.84 2.63 -3.92
C ALA A 7 -18.85 3.77 -4.12
N LYS A 8 -20.14 3.51 -3.89
CA LYS A 8 -21.19 4.54 -3.96
C LYS A 8 -21.00 5.64 -2.92
N GLU A 9 -20.65 5.29 -1.70
CA GLU A 9 -20.42 6.29 -0.64
C GLU A 9 -19.15 7.11 -0.91
N CYS A 10 -18.06 6.50 -1.36
CA CYS A 10 -16.86 7.22 -1.80
C CYS A 10 -17.20 8.22 -2.91
N GLN A 11 -17.97 7.80 -3.90
CA GLN A 11 -18.37 8.66 -5.00
C GLN A 11 -19.22 9.85 -4.53
N LYS A 12 -20.18 9.63 -3.61
CA LYS A 12 -20.99 10.70 -3.01
C LYS A 12 -20.16 11.74 -2.26
N GLN A 13 -19.11 11.29 -1.58
CA GLN A 13 -18.21 12.13 -0.78
C GLN A 13 -17.07 12.75 -1.59
N GLY A 14 -16.98 12.46 -2.90
CA GLY A 14 -15.86 12.92 -3.73
C GLY A 14 -14.51 12.26 -3.37
N ILE A 15 -14.54 11.09 -2.73
CA ILE A 15 -13.36 10.32 -2.37
C ILE A 15 -13.06 9.33 -3.49
N LYS A 16 -11.82 9.31 -3.98
CA LYS A 16 -11.37 8.30 -4.93
C LYS A 16 -11.16 6.98 -4.22
N LEU A 17 -11.79 5.92 -4.69
CA LEU A 17 -11.63 4.58 -4.15
C LEU A 17 -10.36 3.95 -4.70
N HIS A 18 -9.47 3.51 -3.82
CA HIS A 18 -8.30 2.70 -4.13
C HIS A 18 -8.44 1.34 -3.47
N PHE A 19 -8.05 0.28 -4.15
CA PHE A 19 -8.08 -1.07 -3.59
C PHE A 19 -6.68 -1.54 -3.22
N TYR A 20 -6.51 -1.98 -1.97
CA TYR A 20 -5.42 -2.86 -1.60
C TYR A 20 -5.73 -4.26 -2.14
N TYR A 21 -4.81 -4.82 -2.92
CA TYR A 21 -4.95 -6.14 -3.49
C TYR A 21 -3.71 -7.00 -3.15
N SER A 22 -3.90 -7.98 -2.28
CA SER A 22 -2.84 -8.92 -1.92
C SER A 22 -2.60 -9.92 -3.04
N HIS A 23 -1.34 -10.09 -3.44
CA HIS A 23 -0.94 -11.15 -4.36
C HIS A 23 -1.03 -12.54 -3.71
N LEU A 24 -0.94 -12.63 -2.40
CA LEU A 24 -1.00 -13.89 -1.68
C LEU A 24 -2.41 -14.16 -1.15
N ASP A 25 -2.82 -15.42 -1.29
CA ASP A 25 -4.06 -15.92 -0.70
C ASP A 25 -3.82 -17.32 -0.11
N TRP A 26 -3.47 -17.35 1.14
CA TRP A 26 -3.20 -18.60 1.86
C TRP A 26 -4.45 -19.44 2.12
N GLY A 27 -5.63 -18.95 1.82
CA GLY A 27 -6.90 -19.67 1.90
C GLY A 27 -7.19 -20.53 0.67
N ARG A 28 -6.49 -20.32 -0.43
CA ARG A 28 -6.74 -21.04 -1.68
C ARG A 28 -5.88 -22.28 -1.85
N GLU A 29 -6.49 -23.37 -2.30
CA GLU A 29 -5.81 -24.65 -2.56
C GLU A 29 -4.86 -24.62 -3.75
N ASP A 30 -5.08 -23.71 -4.71
CA ASP A 30 -4.24 -23.55 -5.89
C ASP A 30 -3.17 -22.47 -5.74
N TYR A 31 -3.13 -21.78 -4.57
CA TYR A 31 -2.01 -20.92 -4.21
C TYR A 31 -0.79 -21.77 -3.83
N TYR A 32 0.38 -21.41 -4.33
CA TYR A 32 1.62 -22.10 -4.02
C TYR A 32 2.56 -21.16 -3.24
N PRO A 33 3.36 -21.65 -2.28
CA PRO A 33 3.61 -23.05 -1.94
C PRO A 33 2.52 -23.68 -1.05
N LEU A 34 2.23 -24.97 -1.36
CA LEU A 34 1.39 -25.80 -0.50
C LEU A 34 1.95 -25.82 0.93
N GLY A 35 1.06 -25.80 1.93
CA GLY A 35 1.42 -25.74 3.34
C GLY A 35 1.36 -24.34 3.94
N ARG A 36 1.27 -23.29 3.12
CA ARG A 36 0.84 -21.95 3.55
C ARG A 36 -0.66 -21.77 3.43
N THR A 37 -1.32 -22.58 2.62
CA THR A 37 -2.76 -22.58 2.48
C THR A 37 -3.43 -23.10 3.74
N GLY A 38 -4.41 -22.34 4.20
CA GLY A 38 -5.16 -22.68 5.39
C GLY A 38 -4.42 -22.27 6.66
N TRP A 39 -5.00 -21.29 7.23
CA TRP A 39 -4.93 -20.74 8.55
C TRP A 39 -3.68 -20.79 9.42
N GLY A 40 -3.32 -19.63 9.88
CA GLY A 40 -2.45 -19.41 11.03
C GLY A 40 -1.11 -20.13 10.95
N THR A 41 -0.74 -20.49 9.75
CA THR A 41 0.52 -21.13 9.47
C THR A 41 1.59 -20.15 9.87
N GLY A 42 1.97 -20.24 11.14
CA GLY A 42 3.18 -19.59 11.56
C GLY A 42 4.30 -19.99 10.60
N ARG A 43 5.28 -19.14 10.44
CA ARG A 43 6.49 -19.34 9.63
C ARG A 43 7.08 -20.75 9.66
N LYS A 44 6.83 -21.52 10.73
CA LYS A 44 7.33 -22.89 10.90
C LYS A 44 6.82 -23.89 9.86
N ILE A 45 5.53 -23.85 9.51
CA ILE A 45 4.98 -24.76 8.49
C ILE A 45 5.48 -24.35 7.10
N ALA A 46 5.65 -23.04 6.86
CA ALA A 46 6.24 -22.54 5.64
C ALA A 46 7.70 -23.00 5.46
N GLU A 47 8.47 -23.07 6.53
CA GLU A 47 9.86 -23.55 6.48
C GLU A 47 9.96 -25.07 6.29
N GLU A 48 9.05 -25.83 6.90
CA GLU A 48 8.97 -27.28 6.70
C GLU A 48 8.47 -27.64 5.29
N GLY A 49 7.50 -26.91 4.76
CA GLY A 49 7.01 -27.10 3.39
C GLY A 49 8.04 -26.74 2.31
N LYS A 50 8.96 -25.82 2.58
CA LYS A 50 10.06 -25.46 1.67
C LYS A 50 11.07 -26.58 1.44
N LYS A 51 11.24 -27.49 2.42
CA LYS A 51 12.25 -28.56 2.33
C LYS A 51 11.90 -29.67 1.37
N ASP A 52 10.63 -29.88 1.09
CA ASP A 52 10.14 -31.04 0.35
C ASP A 52 9.53 -30.69 -1.03
N HIS A 53 9.46 -29.43 -1.40
CA HIS A 53 8.91 -29.01 -2.68
C HIS A 53 9.92 -28.22 -3.50
N PRO A 54 10.25 -28.67 -4.73
CA PRO A 54 11.04 -27.88 -5.63
C PRO A 54 10.36 -26.54 -5.89
N ALA A 55 11.14 -25.48 -6.09
CA ALA A 55 10.64 -24.17 -6.47
C ALA A 55 9.75 -24.33 -7.72
N THR A 56 8.45 -24.23 -7.51
CA THR A 56 7.46 -24.34 -8.58
C THR A 56 6.80 -22.99 -8.79
N THR A 57 6.54 -22.68 -10.04
CA THR A 57 5.78 -21.48 -10.41
C THR A 57 4.37 -21.53 -9.82
N LEU A 58 3.78 -20.37 -9.56
CA LEU A 58 2.35 -20.25 -9.22
C LEU A 58 1.50 -21.00 -10.24
N LYS A 59 0.45 -21.66 -9.77
CA LYS A 59 -0.48 -22.34 -10.67
C LYS A 59 -1.16 -21.34 -11.59
N ARG A 60 -1.31 -21.68 -12.85
CA ARG A 60 -2.01 -20.84 -13.83
C ARG A 60 -3.42 -20.52 -13.37
N SER A 61 -4.13 -21.46 -12.76
CA SER A 61 -5.48 -21.26 -12.21
C SER A 61 -5.53 -20.15 -11.17
N TYR A 62 -4.47 -19.99 -10.35
CA TYR A 62 -4.41 -18.90 -9.38
C TYR A 62 -4.21 -17.54 -10.06
N LEU A 63 -3.33 -17.45 -11.05
CA LEU A 63 -3.13 -16.23 -11.83
C LEU A 63 -4.40 -15.82 -12.59
N ASP A 64 -5.09 -16.79 -13.19
CA ASP A 64 -6.37 -16.56 -13.88
C ASP A 64 -7.46 -16.10 -12.90
N PHE A 65 -7.49 -16.64 -11.68
CA PHE A 65 -8.38 -16.17 -10.62
C PHE A 65 -8.09 -14.71 -10.24
N MET A 66 -6.84 -14.33 -10.03
CA MET A 66 -6.46 -12.94 -9.75
C MET A 66 -6.92 -12.00 -10.86
N ASN A 67 -6.66 -12.36 -12.13
CA ASN A 67 -7.10 -11.56 -13.27
C ASN A 67 -8.62 -11.43 -13.36
N THR A 68 -9.37 -12.48 -12.96
CA THR A 68 -10.83 -12.42 -12.88
C THR A 68 -11.28 -11.45 -11.80
N GLN A 69 -10.71 -11.53 -10.60
CA GLN A 69 -11.02 -10.59 -9.51
C GLN A 69 -10.67 -9.13 -9.87
N LEU A 70 -9.51 -8.89 -10.47
CA LEU A 70 -9.13 -7.54 -10.95
C LEU A 70 -10.13 -7.02 -11.98
N THR A 71 -10.58 -7.89 -12.90
CA THR A 71 -11.62 -7.54 -13.88
C THR A 71 -12.93 -7.16 -13.18
N GLU A 72 -13.38 -7.94 -12.21
CA GLU A 72 -14.59 -7.64 -11.43
C GLU A 72 -14.48 -6.30 -10.69
N LEU A 73 -13.35 -6.06 -10.02
CA LEU A 73 -13.10 -4.81 -9.28
C LEU A 73 -13.11 -3.58 -10.20
N LEU A 74 -12.57 -3.73 -11.41
CA LEU A 74 -12.44 -2.62 -12.36
C LEU A 74 -13.64 -2.44 -13.30
N THR A 75 -14.61 -3.36 -13.29
CA THR A 75 -15.78 -3.25 -14.18
C THR A 75 -17.10 -3.06 -13.44
N ASN A 76 -17.21 -3.47 -12.16
CA ASN A 76 -18.48 -3.51 -11.46
C ASN A 76 -18.73 -2.35 -10.50
N TYR A 77 -17.69 -1.56 -10.16
CA TYR A 77 -17.75 -0.60 -9.05
C TYR A 77 -17.50 0.87 -9.46
N GLY A 78 -17.52 1.12 -10.77
CA GLY A 78 -17.27 2.47 -11.31
C GLY A 78 -15.78 2.83 -11.35
N PRO A 79 -15.44 4.12 -11.37
CA PRO A 79 -14.06 4.57 -11.48
C PRO A 79 -13.25 4.19 -10.23
N ILE A 80 -12.14 3.48 -10.44
CA ILE A 80 -11.17 3.12 -9.41
C ILE A 80 -9.92 4.00 -9.57
N GLY A 81 -9.49 4.61 -8.49
CA GLY A 81 -8.35 5.54 -8.52
C GLY A 81 -7.01 4.83 -8.57
N ALA A 82 -6.87 3.70 -7.86
CA ALA A 82 -5.65 2.90 -7.91
C ALA A 82 -5.89 1.45 -7.46
N ILE A 83 -4.99 0.57 -7.90
CA ILE A 83 -4.75 -0.75 -7.30
C ILE A 83 -3.40 -0.69 -6.57
N TRP A 84 -3.44 -0.97 -5.29
CA TRP A 84 -2.29 -1.02 -4.40
C TRP A 84 -1.93 -2.48 -4.12
N PHE A 85 -0.92 -3.00 -4.80
CA PHE A 85 -0.49 -4.39 -4.68
C PHE A 85 0.48 -4.60 -3.52
N ASP A 86 0.42 -5.82 -2.95
CA ASP A 86 1.35 -6.30 -1.93
C ASP A 86 1.50 -7.82 -2.00
N GLY A 87 2.54 -8.35 -1.36
CA GLY A 87 2.68 -9.79 -1.14
C GLY A 87 3.53 -10.55 -2.15
N VAL A 88 4.13 -9.89 -3.14
CA VAL A 88 5.03 -10.56 -4.11
C VAL A 88 6.21 -11.27 -3.44
N TRP A 89 6.62 -10.81 -2.27
CA TRP A 89 7.71 -11.37 -1.45
C TRP A 89 7.47 -12.81 -0.98
N ASP A 90 6.24 -13.31 -1.02
CA ASP A 90 5.91 -14.66 -0.56
C ASP A 90 6.48 -15.77 -1.46
N GLN A 91 6.93 -15.41 -2.66
CA GLN A 91 7.65 -16.29 -3.58
C GLN A 91 9.18 -16.10 -3.45
N ASP A 92 9.68 -16.16 -2.23
CA ASP A 92 11.08 -15.91 -1.86
C ASP A 92 12.10 -16.94 -2.39
N ALA A 93 11.63 -18.05 -2.98
CA ALA A 93 12.48 -19.00 -3.69
C ALA A 93 13.04 -18.46 -5.01
N PHE A 94 12.50 -17.34 -5.51
CA PHE A 94 12.89 -16.69 -6.75
C PHE A 94 13.62 -15.38 -6.49
N SER A 95 14.53 -15.04 -7.38
CA SER A 95 15.21 -13.74 -7.29
C SER A 95 14.21 -12.58 -7.47
N ARG A 96 14.61 -11.40 -7.03
CA ARG A 96 13.77 -10.20 -7.15
C ARG A 96 13.47 -9.86 -8.60
N GLU A 97 14.41 -10.10 -9.50
CA GLU A 97 14.28 -9.90 -10.94
C GLU A 97 13.29 -10.88 -11.59
N GLU A 98 13.07 -12.04 -10.97
CA GLU A 98 12.13 -13.05 -11.47
C GLU A 98 10.70 -12.79 -11.00
N GLN A 99 10.48 -12.02 -9.92
CA GLN A 99 9.17 -11.76 -9.35
C GLN A 99 8.13 -11.28 -10.38
N PRO A 100 8.42 -10.31 -11.27
CA PRO A 100 7.44 -9.86 -12.26
C PRO A 100 6.92 -10.99 -13.15
N ARG A 101 7.80 -11.91 -13.54
CA ARG A 101 7.44 -13.06 -14.37
C ARG A 101 6.64 -14.10 -13.61
N ILE A 102 7.04 -14.41 -12.39
CA ILE A 102 6.36 -15.41 -11.53
C ILE A 102 4.94 -15.01 -11.24
N TRP A 103 4.72 -13.74 -10.90
CA TRP A 103 3.41 -13.18 -10.58
C TRP A 103 2.64 -12.72 -11.82
N ASN A 104 3.25 -12.78 -13.02
CA ASN A 104 2.66 -12.29 -14.26
C ASN A 104 2.25 -10.81 -14.18
N LEU A 105 3.08 -9.98 -13.51
CA LEU A 105 2.75 -8.59 -13.19
C LEU A 105 2.48 -7.75 -14.43
N TYR A 106 3.28 -7.90 -15.48
CA TYR A 106 3.09 -7.10 -16.71
C TYR A 106 1.73 -7.33 -17.37
N GLU A 107 1.22 -8.57 -17.35
CA GLU A 107 -0.12 -8.87 -17.86
C GLU A 107 -1.22 -8.28 -16.96
N GLN A 108 -1.03 -8.34 -15.62
CA GLN A 108 -1.95 -7.72 -14.66
C GLN A 108 -2.00 -6.20 -14.82
N TYR A 109 -0.85 -5.53 -14.94
CA TYR A 109 -0.76 -4.09 -15.13
C TYR A 109 -1.38 -3.66 -16.46
N ALA A 110 -1.09 -4.38 -17.55
CA ALA A 110 -1.72 -4.17 -18.84
C ALA A 110 -3.25 -4.40 -18.81
N LEU A 111 -3.73 -5.37 -18.04
CA LEU A 111 -5.17 -5.60 -17.82
C LEU A 111 -5.82 -4.40 -17.14
N ILE A 112 -5.22 -3.90 -16.06
CA ILE A 112 -5.72 -2.75 -15.30
C ILE A 112 -5.83 -1.52 -16.20
N HIS A 113 -4.74 -1.12 -16.84
CA HIS A 113 -4.71 0.06 -17.71
C HIS A 113 -5.60 -0.09 -18.94
N ARG A 114 -5.84 -1.31 -19.45
CA ARG A 114 -6.80 -1.56 -20.53
C ARG A 114 -8.24 -1.37 -20.07
N LEU A 115 -8.59 -1.80 -18.86
CA LEU A 115 -9.95 -1.67 -18.32
C LEU A 115 -10.23 -0.26 -17.83
N GLN A 116 -9.27 0.34 -17.13
CA GLN A 116 -9.36 1.71 -16.64
C GLN A 116 -8.02 2.44 -16.82
N PRO A 117 -7.82 3.16 -17.94
CA PRO A 117 -6.54 3.82 -18.24
C PRO A 117 -6.07 4.86 -17.21
N SER A 118 -6.97 5.38 -16.40
CA SER A 118 -6.66 6.34 -15.32
C SER A 118 -6.46 5.72 -13.96
N CYS A 119 -6.62 4.38 -13.83
CA CYS A 119 -6.36 3.68 -12.59
C CYS A 119 -4.85 3.55 -12.39
N LEU A 120 -4.34 4.11 -11.30
CA LEU A 120 -2.92 4.05 -10.97
C LEU A 120 -2.54 2.68 -10.40
N ILE A 121 -1.29 2.29 -10.61
CA ILE A 121 -0.74 1.05 -10.09
C ILE A 121 0.45 1.36 -9.18
N GLY A 122 0.37 0.88 -7.93
CA GLY A 122 1.49 0.83 -7.01
C GLY A 122 1.67 -0.59 -6.48
N ASN A 123 2.92 -1.01 -6.24
CA ASN A 123 3.20 -2.33 -5.71
C ASN A 123 4.26 -2.25 -4.61
N ASN A 124 3.92 -2.75 -3.42
CA ASN A 124 4.76 -2.72 -2.23
C ASN A 124 5.77 -3.88 -2.22
N HIS A 125 6.61 -3.95 -3.24
CA HIS A 125 7.63 -5.00 -3.37
C HIS A 125 9.01 -4.59 -2.85
N HIS A 126 9.17 -3.38 -2.34
CA HIS A 126 10.41 -2.85 -1.76
C HIS A 126 11.60 -2.81 -2.75
N LEU A 127 11.33 -2.56 -4.02
CA LEU A 127 12.30 -2.46 -5.12
C LEU A 127 12.09 -1.16 -5.89
N LEU A 128 12.93 -0.93 -6.90
CA LEU A 128 12.63 0.04 -7.95
C LEU A 128 11.37 -0.42 -8.72
N PRO A 129 10.52 0.53 -9.13
CA PRO A 129 9.30 0.20 -9.85
C PRO A 129 9.55 -0.65 -11.10
N PHE A 130 8.67 -1.62 -11.33
CA PHE A 130 8.63 -2.36 -12.57
C PHE A 130 7.89 -1.59 -13.65
N GLU A 131 8.10 -1.96 -14.90
CA GLU A 131 7.38 -1.36 -16.03
C GLU A 131 5.86 -1.53 -15.88
N GLY A 132 5.12 -0.43 -15.99
CA GLY A 132 3.67 -0.39 -15.83
C GLY A 132 3.21 0.07 -14.45
N GLU A 133 4.11 0.32 -13.51
CA GLU A 133 3.78 0.98 -12.24
C GLU A 133 3.75 2.50 -12.39
N ASP A 134 2.84 3.15 -11.69
CA ASP A 134 2.60 4.59 -11.73
C ASP A 134 3.06 5.29 -10.45
N ILE A 135 3.21 4.53 -9.34
CA ILE A 135 3.55 5.03 -8.01
C ILE A 135 4.62 4.12 -7.41
N GLN A 136 5.66 4.71 -6.84
CA GLN A 136 6.61 3.98 -6.00
C GLN A 136 6.19 4.05 -4.54
N ILE A 137 6.12 2.90 -3.89
CA ILE A 137 5.66 2.75 -2.51
C ILE A 137 6.84 2.53 -1.55
N PHE A 138 6.76 3.18 -0.39
CA PHE A 138 7.64 3.00 0.77
C PHE A 138 6.77 2.60 1.96
N GLU A 139 7.19 1.58 2.70
CA GLU A 139 6.41 1.11 3.84
C GLU A 139 7.05 1.54 5.16
N GLN A 140 6.25 2.18 6.02
CA GLN A 140 6.62 2.64 7.37
C GLN A 140 7.74 3.69 7.42
N ASP A 141 8.45 3.91 6.32
CA ASP A 141 9.58 4.85 6.22
C ASP A 141 9.29 5.98 5.22
N ILE A 142 9.89 7.12 5.45
CA ILE A 142 9.94 8.23 4.49
C ILE A 142 10.92 7.88 3.37
N PRO A 143 10.65 8.22 2.09
CA PRO A 143 11.56 7.95 0.99
C PRO A 143 13.01 8.40 1.28
N GLY A 144 13.96 7.47 1.12
CA GLY A 144 15.37 7.67 1.45
C GLY A 144 15.74 7.39 2.90
N GLN A 145 14.82 6.91 3.72
CA GLN A 145 15.05 6.36 5.06
C GLN A 145 14.75 4.86 5.07
N ASN A 146 15.32 4.14 6.01
CA ASN A 146 15.10 2.70 6.18
C ASN A 146 15.16 2.31 7.66
N GLU A 147 14.47 3.06 8.51
CA GLU A 147 14.44 2.81 9.97
C GLU A 147 13.64 1.57 10.31
N ALA A 148 12.55 1.32 9.56
CA ALA A 148 11.75 0.10 9.70
C ALA A 148 12.37 -1.12 8.99
N GLY A 149 13.39 -0.92 8.16
CA GLY A 149 14.09 -2.00 7.45
C GLY A 149 13.39 -2.51 6.19
N LEU A 150 12.34 -1.82 5.74
CA LEU A 150 11.51 -2.22 4.59
C LEU A 150 11.68 -1.31 3.37
N SER A 151 12.41 -0.21 3.48
CA SER A 151 12.44 0.87 2.49
C SER A 151 13.85 1.24 2.04
N GLY A 152 14.71 0.23 1.88
CA GLY A 152 16.10 0.39 1.43
C GLY A 152 16.29 0.59 -0.07
N GLN A 153 15.21 0.59 -0.86
CA GLN A 153 15.26 0.78 -2.31
C GLN A 153 15.61 2.23 -2.68
N GLU A 154 16.22 2.41 -3.85
CA GLU A 154 16.46 3.72 -4.43
C GLU A 154 15.15 4.44 -4.78
N ILE A 155 15.19 5.77 -4.79
CA ILE A 155 14.06 6.62 -5.17
C ILE A 155 14.02 6.75 -6.69
N SER A 156 12.89 6.38 -7.29
CA SER A 156 12.64 6.53 -8.72
C SER A 156 12.16 7.94 -9.08
N ARG A 157 11.78 8.12 -10.35
CA ARG A 157 11.16 9.36 -10.84
C ARG A 157 9.63 9.34 -10.82
N LEU A 158 9.03 8.22 -10.41
CA LEU A 158 7.59 8.14 -10.28
C LEU A 158 7.10 8.97 -9.08
N PRO A 159 5.82 9.33 -9.05
CA PRO A 159 5.17 9.79 -7.83
C PRO A 159 5.45 8.86 -6.66
N LEU A 160 5.73 9.41 -5.50
CA LEU A 160 6.10 8.66 -4.31
C LEU A 160 4.94 8.60 -3.33
N GLU A 161 4.77 7.46 -2.69
CA GLU A 161 3.85 7.29 -1.56
C GLU A 161 4.57 6.57 -0.41
N THR A 162 4.31 7.01 0.81
CA THR A 162 4.66 6.23 2.00
C THR A 162 3.40 5.88 2.77
N CYS A 163 3.33 4.66 3.29
CA CYS A 163 2.25 4.25 4.18
C CYS A 163 2.74 4.13 5.62
N LYS A 164 1.91 4.61 6.57
CA LYS A 164 2.21 4.61 8.01
C LYS A 164 0.98 4.25 8.82
N THR A 165 1.15 3.40 9.82
CA THR A 165 0.09 3.10 10.78
C THR A 165 0.02 4.15 11.89
N MET A 166 -1.18 4.45 12.37
CA MET A 166 -1.34 5.32 13.56
C MET A 166 -0.88 4.64 14.85
N ASN A 167 -1.02 3.31 14.92
CA ASN A 167 -0.59 2.46 16.02
C ASN A 167 0.43 1.41 15.50
N ASN A 168 0.49 0.22 16.09
CA ASN A 168 1.41 -0.84 15.65
C ASN A 168 0.74 -1.91 14.76
N SER A 169 -0.54 -1.71 14.43
CA SER A 169 -1.35 -2.67 13.68
C SER A 169 -1.96 -2.03 12.43
N TRP A 170 -1.98 -2.76 11.30
CA TRP A 170 -2.67 -2.32 10.08
C TRP A 170 -4.19 -2.41 10.24
N GLY A 171 -4.69 -3.55 10.70
CA GLY A 171 -6.10 -3.74 10.99
C GLY A 171 -6.46 -3.34 12.42
N TYR A 172 -7.76 -3.32 12.74
CA TYR A 172 -8.23 -3.09 14.09
C TYR A 172 -7.71 -4.17 15.05
N ASN A 173 -7.04 -3.73 16.09
CA ASN A 173 -6.56 -4.58 17.17
C ASN A 173 -6.93 -3.96 18.51
N MET A 174 -7.88 -4.57 19.21
CA MET A 174 -8.39 -4.10 20.49
C MET A 174 -7.31 -3.99 21.58
N LYS A 175 -6.26 -4.81 21.48
CA LYS A 175 -5.14 -4.83 22.45
C LYS A 175 -4.05 -3.81 22.13
N ASP A 176 -4.00 -3.29 20.90
CA ASP A 176 -2.99 -2.32 20.50
C ASP A 176 -3.39 -0.91 20.95
N LYS A 177 -2.68 -0.41 21.97
CA LYS A 177 -2.84 0.93 22.50
C LYS A 177 -1.66 1.85 22.18
N GLY A 178 -0.73 1.37 21.35
CA GLY A 178 0.50 2.07 20.97
C GLY A 178 0.29 3.15 19.91
N TYR A 179 -0.71 4.01 20.06
CA TYR A 179 -0.97 5.11 19.12
C TYR A 179 0.12 6.18 19.19
N LYS A 180 0.63 6.54 18.04
CA LYS A 180 1.58 7.64 17.87
C LYS A 180 0.92 8.96 18.27
N SER A 181 1.69 9.92 18.79
CA SER A 181 1.17 11.23 19.14
C SER A 181 0.72 12.03 17.91
N PRO A 182 -0.23 12.98 18.04
CA PRO A 182 -0.56 13.89 16.96
C PRO A 182 0.65 14.63 16.40
N ASP A 183 1.55 15.11 17.27
CA ASP A 183 2.77 15.82 16.86
C ASP A 183 3.68 14.94 16.00
N PHE A 184 3.87 13.66 16.37
CA PHE A 184 4.64 12.71 15.57
C PHE A 184 4.01 12.54 14.17
N LEU A 185 2.71 12.38 14.10
CA LEU A 185 2.00 12.15 12.82
C LEU A 185 2.03 13.39 11.92
N ILE A 186 1.90 14.59 12.50
CA ILE A 186 2.05 15.86 11.79
C ILE A 186 3.48 16.04 11.27
N GLN A 187 4.48 15.80 12.11
CA GLN A 187 5.87 15.84 11.68
C GLN A 187 6.17 14.83 10.59
N TYR A 188 5.59 13.64 10.68
CA TYR A 188 5.74 12.61 9.67
C TYR A 188 5.12 13.05 8.32
N LEU A 189 3.92 13.65 8.34
CA LEU A 189 3.28 14.24 7.16
C LEU A 189 4.15 15.34 6.53
N VAL A 190 4.65 16.26 7.34
CA VAL A 190 5.51 17.38 6.88
C VAL A 190 6.79 16.83 6.23
N ARG A 191 7.47 15.89 6.88
CA ARG A 191 8.70 15.27 6.34
C ARG A 191 8.44 14.49 5.06
N THR A 192 7.29 13.82 4.97
CA THR A 192 6.85 13.11 3.76
C THR A 192 6.64 14.09 2.60
N ALA A 193 5.91 15.19 2.84
CA ALA A 193 5.71 16.24 1.84
C ALA A 193 7.03 16.89 1.39
N GLY A 194 7.96 17.11 2.32
CA GLY A 194 9.30 17.62 1.99
C GLY A 194 10.12 16.72 1.07
N LYS A 195 9.78 15.42 1.00
CA LYS A 195 10.35 14.46 0.04
C LYS A 195 9.56 14.36 -1.26
N GLY A 196 8.51 15.16 -1.43
CA GLY A 196 7.62 15.10 -2.59
C GLY A 196 6.77 13.83 -2.64
N ALA A 197 6.52 13.22 -1.48
CA ALA A 197 5.74 11.99 -1.37
C ALA A 197 4.34 12.25 -0.77
N ASN A 198 3.38 11.42 -1.14
CA ASN A 198 2.08 11.36 -0.50
C ASN A 198 2.14 10.48 0.77
N LEU A 199 1.34 10.82 1.76
CA LEU A 199 1.17 10.00 2.97
C LEU A 199 -0.16 9.23 2.91
N LEU A 200 -0.08 7.91 2.91
CA LEU A 200 -1.21 7.03 3.23
C LEU A 200 -1.17 6.72 4.73
N LEU A 201 -1.98 7.44 5.50
CA LEU A 201 -2.09 7.23 6.95
C LEU A 201 -3.17 6.19 7.24
N ASN A 202 -2.75 5.02 7.69
CA ASN A 202 -3.65 3.89 7.91
C ASN A 202 -4.40 4.01 9.25
N VAL A 203 -5.69 3.69 9.20
CA VAL A 203 -6.54 3.49 10.37
C VAL A 203 -7.31 2.18 10.22
N GLY A 204 -7.39 1.37 11.28
CA GLY A 204 -8.17 0.13 11.32
C GLY A 204 -9.58 0.39 11.86
N PRO A 205 -10.64 0.38 11.03
CA PRO A 205 -12.02 0.49 11.51
C PRO A 205 -12.39 -0.67 12.43
N ARG A 206 -13.28 -0.41 13.40
CA ARG A 206 -13.91 -1.47 14.21
C ARG A 206 -14.82 -2.36 13.35
N PRO A 207 -15.17 -3.55 13.81
CA PRO A 207 -16.07 -4.46 13.06
C PRO A 207 -17.47 -3.87 12.75
N ASP A 208 -17.89 -2.87 13.50
CA ASP A 208 -19.15 -2.13 13.26
C ASP A 208 -18.99 -0.97 12.28
N GLY A 209 -17.81 -0.77 11.72
CA GLY A 209 -17.49 0.30 10.78
C GLY A 209 -17.12 1.65 11.44
N THR A 210 -17.16 1.75 12.75
CA THR A 210 -16.72 2.97 13.45
C THR A 210 -15.19 3.03 13.56
N LEU A 211 -14.65 4.23 13.75
CA LEU A 211 -13.23 4.40 14.02
C LEU A 211 -12.96 4.40 15.54
N PRO A 212 -11.79 3.89 15.99
CA PRO A 212 -11.35 4.04 17.37
C PRO A 212 -11.24 5.51 17.77
N GLU A 213 -11.61 5.83 19.02
CA GLU A 213 -11.55 7.21 19.55
C GLU A 213 -10.12 7.77 19.46
N GLU A 214 -9.13 6.93 19.75
CA GLU A 214 -7.72 7.29 19.66
C GLU A 214 -7.32 7.72 18.23
N ALA A 215 -7.87 7.06 17.20
CA ALA A 215 -7.65 7.43 15.81
C ALA A 215 -8.37 8.74 15.45
N LEU A 216 -9.63 8.91 15.89
CA LEU A 216 -10.41 10.13 15.67
C LEU A 216 -9.74 11.37 16.27
N GLU A 217 -9.18 11.24 17.47
CA GLU A 217 -8.42 12.31 18.12
C GLU A 217 -7.24 12.79 17.26
N ARG A 218 -6.46 11.84 16.71
CA ARG A 218 -5.30 12.14 15.86
C ARG A 218 -5.72 12.76 14.54
N LEU A 219 -6.76 12.22 13.90
CA LEU A 219 -7.31 12.80 12.67
C LEU A 219 -7.80 14.23 12.87
N LYS A 220 -8.51 14.52 13.99
CA LYS A 220 -8.95 15.88 14.33
C LYS A 220 -7.76 16.82 14.54
N ALA A 221 -6.72 16.37 15.23
CA ALA A 221 -5.53 17.18 15.47
C ALA A 221 -4.79 17.49 14.17
N ILE A 222 -4.61 16.48 13.28
CA ILE A 222 -4.02 16.67 11.96
C ILE A 222 -4.88 17.63 11.13
N GLY A 223 -6.21 17.45 11.14
CA GLY A 223 -7.15 18.33 10.44
C GLY A 223 -7.03 19.77 10.88
N ALA A 224 -7.04 20.03 12.20
CA ALA A 224 -6.88 21.39 12.75
C ALA A 224 -5.53 22.01 12.36
N TRP A 225 -4.47 21.23 12.34
CA TRP A 225 -3.15 21.71 11.87
C TRP A 225 -3.20 22.06 10.38
N LEU A 226 -3.86 21.23 9.55
CA LEU A 226 -4.00 21.45 8.11
C LEU A 226 -4.88 22.65 7.76
N GLU A 227 -5.88 23.00 8.59
CA GLU A 227 -6.68 24.21 8.40
C GLU A 227 -5.82 25.48 8.39
N VAL A 228 -4.73 25.48 9.15
CA VAL A 228 -3.81 26.62 9.25
C VAL A 228 -2.65 26.50 8.26
N ASN A 229 -2.11 25.28 8.10
CA ASN A 229 -0.84 25.05 7.44
C ASN A 229 -0.95 24.28 6.10
N GLY A 230 -2.18 23.96 5.66
CA GLY A 230 -2.43 23.10 4.50
C GLY A 230 -1.79 23.61 3.20
N GLU A 231 -1.57 24.92 3.08
CA GLU A 231 -0.85 25.49 1.94
C GLU A 231 0.60 24.98 1.78
N THR A 232 1.19 24.49 2.86
CA THR A 232 2.55 23.91 2.84
C THR A 232 2.56 22.43 2.40
N ILE A 233 1.38 21.81 2.29
CA ILE A 233 1.20 20.40 1.94
C ILE A 233 0.47 20.25 0.60
N TYR A 234 -0.71 20.90 0.48
CA TYR A 234 -1.56 20.70 -0.69
C TYR A 234 -1.05 21.42 -1.94
N GLY A 235 -0.92 20.66 -3.04
CA GLY A 235 -0.46 21.20 -4.33
C GLY A 235 0.98 21.66 -4.31
N THR A 236 1.81 21.02 -3.50
CA THR A 236 3.24 21.26 -3.43
C THR A 236 4.03 20.05 -3.89
N ASP A 237 5.25 20.30 -4.35
CA ASP A 237 6.29 19.31 -4.58
C ASP A 237 7.30 19.35 -3.43
N GLY A 238 8.20 18.38 -3.37
CA GLY A 238 9.32 18.39 -2.44
C GLY A 238 10.19 19.65 -2.63
N GLY A 239 10.70 20.19 -1.53
CA GLY A 239 11.51 21.39 -1.57
C GLY A 239 12.88 21.20 -2.19
N CYS A 240 13.48 22.29 -2.63
CA CYS A 240 14.81 22.30 -3.23
C CYS A 240 15.97 22.33 -2.19
N ILE A 241 15.66 22.42 -0.90
CA ILE A 241 16.61 22.41 0.19
C ILE A 241 16.54 21.05 0.88
N ASP A 242 17.69 20.41 1.05
CA ASP A 242 17.78 19.15 1.77
C ASP A 242 17.22 19.29 3.20
N SER A 243 16.70 18.18 3.74
CA SER A 243 16.16 18.13 5.11
C SER A 243 17.20 18.63 6.12
N GLN A 244 16.79 19.55 7.00
CA GLN A 244 17.61 20.16 8.02
C GLN A 244 17.11 19.77 9.41
N GLU A 245 17.89 20.04 10.47
CA GLU A 245 17.46 19.83 11.85
C GLU A 245 16.19 20.62 12.21
N TRP A 246 16.03 21.83 11.65
CA TRP A 246 14.88 22.69 11.89
C TRP A 246 13.63 22.27 11.08
N GLY A 247 13.75 21.42 10.05
CA GLY A 247 12.62 20.99 9.24
C GLY A 247 12.95 20.67 7.79
N VAL A 248 11.92 20.72 6.96
CA VAL A 248 11.96 20.48 5.51
C VAL A 248 11.28 21.63 4.77
N THR A 249 11.49 21.70 3.47
CA THR A 249 10.84 22.67 2.60
C THR A 249 9.94 21.95 1.58
N THR A 250 8.86 22.60 1.19
CA THR A 250 8.05 22.27 0.03
C THR A 250 8.02 23.46 -0.91
N GLN A 251 7.72 23.23 -2.16
CA GLN A 251 7.64 24.30 -3.17
C GLN A 251 6.37 24.14 -4.02
N ARG A 252 5.86 25.27 -4.50
CA ARG A 252 4.69 25.31 -5.38
C ARG A 252 5.11 25.88 -6.74
N GLY A 253 4.96 25.07 -7.78
CA GLY A 253 5.42 25.40 -9.13
C GLY A 253 6.95 25.28 -9.28
N LYS A 254 7.39 25.20 -10.54
CA LYS A 254 8.82 25.26 -10.90
C LYS A 254 9.23 26.70 -11.16
#